data_ae89041e92e66d4b77deb5a2c9836fb4
#
_entry.id   ae89041e92e66d4b77deb5a2c9836fb4
#
_cell.length_a   1.000
_cell.length_b   1.000
_cell.length_c   1.000
_cell.angle_alpha   90.00
_cell.angle_beta   90.00
_cell.angle_gamma   90.00
#
_symmetry.space_group_name_H-M   'P 1'
#
loop_
_entity.id
_entity.type
_entity.pdbx_description
1 polymer ?
#
loop_
_entity_poly.entity_id
_entity_poly.type
_entity_poly.pdbx_seq_one_letter_code
_entity_poly.pdbx_strand_id
1 'polypeptide(L)'
;MGSDMTTMQTMAHMMPGMEPDRDGYGCTAAIITAVPVEADSVSRLFDGWVTVKVPGDPQTYRKAAYEAGGEERIVITAQQPYMGMASASMLAAKIIYTFRPKYLIMCGIAAGIGEESAQLYGDVLVPDMIWDYSTGKFVGKDESEIAFGSIGFQPRPVSVRIDPKMLASVMQTVGSADNEFHVHVGPMACGTSVVANREIVDKRIHALFPHTVGLDMESYSIYYAAEHCAGPRPLALVAKSICDFADSTKSDQYQKFAAYTSSGYVKYLFDHYLF
;
A
#
# COMPACT_ATOMS: atom_id res chain seq x y z
N MET A 1 -16.01 6.09 37.72
CA MET A 1 -16.83 6.88 36.77
C MET A 1 -16.02 7.54 35.63
N GLY A 2 -14.75 7.19 35.43
CA GLY A 2 -13.88 7.80 34.39
C GLY A 2 -13.67 6.95 33.11
N SER A 3 -14.12 5.68 33.09
CA SER A 3 -13.92 4.78 31.95
C SER A 3 -15.00 4.90 30.85
N ASP A 4 -16.21 5.34 31.20
CA ASP A 4 -17.33 5.37 30.24
C ASP A 4 -17.29 6.54 29.24
N MET A 5 -16.73 7.67 29.59
CA MET A 5 -16.67 8.83 28.69
C MET A 5 -15.68 8.64 27.54
N THR A 6 -14.55 7.98 27.79
CA THR A 6 -13.54 7.72 26.74
C THR A 6 -14.06 6.68 25.75
N THR A 7 -14.78 5.67 26.20
CA THR A 7 -15.40 4.63 25.37
C THR A 7 -16.53 5.20 24.50
N MET A 8 -17.36 6.09 25.05
CA MET A 8 -18.43 6.75 24.28
C MET A 8 -17.92 7.72 23.23
N GLN A 9 -16.86 8.50 23.50
CA GLN A 9 -16.25 9.39 22.51
C GLN A 9 -15.57 8.62 21.37
N THR A 10 -15.03 7.45 21.66
CA THR A 10 -14.37 6.59 20.67
C THR A 10 -15.38 5.91 19.74
N MET A 11 -16.58 5.56 20.23
CA MET A 11 -17.67 4.97 19.44
C MET A 11 -18.36 5.94 18.48
N ALA A 12 -18.34 7.25 18.77
CA ALA A 12 -19.07 8.26 17.97
C ALA A 12 -18.56 8.41 16.51
N HIS A 13 -17.42 7.82 16.16
CA HIS A 13 -16.82 7.92 14.83
C HIS A 13 -16.86 6.60 14.04
N MET A 14 -17.35 5.52 14.63
CA MET A 14 -17.47 4.23 13.94
C MET A 14 -18.77 4.15 13.13
N MET A 15 -18.73 3.38 12.05
CA MET A 15 -19.93 3.08 11.28
C MET A 15 -20.95 2.33 12.14
N PRO A 16 -22.23 2.73 12.13
CA PRO A 16 -23.29 1.98 12.77
C PRO A 16 -23.32 0.52 12.28
N GLY A 17 -23.37 -0.43 13.20
CA GLY A 17 -23.37 -1.87 12.89
C GLY A 17 -21.99 -2.50 12.70
N MET A 18 -20.91 -1.77 13.03
CA MET A 18 -19.57 -2.32 13.19
C MET A 18 -19.14 -2.17 14.66
N GLU A 19 -19.55 -3.11 15.49
CA GLU A 19 -19.08 -3.16 16.87
C GLU A 19 -17.62 -3.63 16.89
N PRO A 20 -16.75 -2.94 17.68
CA PRO A 20 -15.36 -3.36 17.76
C PRO A 20 -15.24 -4.70 18.47
N ASP A 21 -14.28 -5.52 18.00
CA ASP A 21 -13.87 -6.72 18.68
C ASP A 21 -13.16 -6.42 20.03
N ARG A 22 -12.68 -7.46 20.72
CA ARG A 22 -12.00 -7.33 22.02
C ARG A 22 -10.74 -6.46 21.97
N ASP A 23 -10.11 -6.42 20.79
CA ASP A 23 -8.89 -5.65 20.53
C ASP A 23 -9.18 -4.24 20.00
N GLY A 24 -10.48 -3.91 19.77
CA GLY A 24 -10.96 -2.60 19.34
C GLY A 24 -11.04 -2.42 17.82
N TYR A 25 -10.89 -3.49 17.03
CA TYR A 25 -11.03 -3.45 15.57
C TYR A 25 -12.49 -3.64 15.14
N GLY A 26 -12.93 -2.83 14.17
CA GLY A 26 -14.31 -2.86 13.65
C GLY A 26 -14.46 -3.74 12.41
N CYS A 27 -13.39 -4.05 11.70
CA CYS A 27 -13.39 -4.98 10.58
C CYS A 27 -12.05 -5.72 10.48
N THR A 28 -12.06 -6.84 9.76
CA THR A 28 -10.88 -7.69 9.62
C THR A 28 -9.82 -7.03 8.76
N ALA A 29 -10.20 -6.53 7.58
CA ALA A 29 -9.25 -5.89 6.69
C ALA A 29 -9.88 -4.73 5.90
N ALA A 30 -9.03 -3.79 5.50
CA ALA A 30 -9.37 -2.79 4.51
C ALA A 30 -8.33 -2.79 3.40
N ILE A 31 -8.79 -2.81 2.14
CA ILE A 31 -7.96 -2.82 0.95
C ILE A 31 -8.11 -1.49 0.21
N ILE A 32 -7.00 -0.78 0.05
CA ILE A 32 -6.92 0.48 -0.70
C ILE A 32 -6.31 0.20 -2.07
N THR A 33 -6.89 0.82 -3.10
CA THR A 33 -6.38 0.79 -4.48
C THR A 33 -6.23 2.21 -5.02
N ALA A 34 -5.30 2.41 -5.96
CA ALA A 34 -5.01 3.72 -6.54
C ALA A 34 -5.78 3.97 -7.84
N VAL A 35 -5.86 2.98 -8.70
CA VAL A 35 -6.42 3.11 -10.05
C VAL A 35 -7.53 2.09 -10.33
N PRO A 36 -8.41 2.34 -11.33
CA PRO A 36 -9.56 1.46 -11.60
C PRO A 36 -9.19 0.00 -11.86
N VAL A 37 -8.10 -0.27 -12.56
CA VAL A 37 -7.67 -1.64 -12.87
C VAL A 37 -7.34 -2.47 -11.62
N GLU A 38 -6.81 -1.82 -10.59
CA GLU A 38 -6.56 -2.43 -9.28
C GLU A 38 -7.88 -2.69 -8.53
N ALA A 39 -8.79 -1.71 -8.53
CA ALA A 39 -10.10 -1.84 -7.90
C ALA A 39 -10.94 -2.94 -8.54
N ASP A 40 -10.90 -3.06 -9.87
CA ASP A 40 -11.54 -4.14 -10.62
C ASP A 40 -10.98 -5.52 -10.21
N SER A 41 -9.67 -5.62 -10.02
CA SER A 41 -9.03 -6.87 -9.61
C SER A 41 -9.42 -7.24 -8.18
N VAL A 42 -9.36 -6.30 -7.22
CA VAL A 42 -9.80 -6.52 -5.83
C VAL A 42 -11.28 -6.91 -5.76
N SER A 43 -12.11 -6.35 -6.65
CA SER A 43 -13.54 -6.66 -6.67
C SER A 43 -13.87 -8.13 -6.96
N ARG A 44 -12.92 -8.89 -7.51
CA ARG A 44 -13.06 -10.31 -7.84
C ARG A 44 -12.59 -11.26 -6.74
N LEU A 45 -11.99 -10.72 -5.67
CA LEU A 45 -11.45 -11.55 -4.57
C LEU A 45 -12.55 -12.13 -3.67
N PHE A 46 -13.67 -11.43 -3.56
CA PHE A 46 -14.78 -11.81 -2.69
C PHE A 46 -16.11 -11.57 -3.40
N ASP A 47 -17.09 -12.38 -3.09
CA ASP A 47 -18.46 -12.22 -3.57
C ASP A 47 -19.27 -11.29 -2.65
N GLY A 48 -20.46 -10.90 -3.11
CA GLY A 48 -21.45 -10.20 -2.29
C GLY A 48 -21.07 -8.78 -1.86
N TRP A 49 -20.23 -8.08 -2.63
CA TRP A 49 -19.89 -6.70 -2.34
C TRP A 49 -21.11 -5.79 -2.29
N VAL A 50 -21.27 -5.09 -1.18
CA VAL A 50 -22.30 -4.06 -1.00
C VAL A 50 -21.66 -2.67 -0.87
N THR A 51 -22.32 -1.67 -1.42
CA THR A 51 -21.86 -0.27 -1.29
C THR A 51 -22.15 0.26 0.11
N VAL A 52 -21.15 0.89 0.71
CA VAL A 52 -21.23 1.53 2.02
C VAL A 52 -20.96 3.01 1.85
N LYS A 53 -21.86 3.85 2.38
CA LYS A 53 -21.69 5.31 2.43
C LYS A 53 -21.60 5.76 3.88
N VAL A 54 -20.62 6.61 4.15
CA VAL A 54 -20.39 7.23 5.47
C VAL A 54 -21.02 8.62 5.44
N PRO A 55 -21.91 8.97 6.36
CA PRO A 55 -22.53 10.30 6.40
C PRO A 55 -21.47 11.41 6.41
N GLY A 56 -21.61 12.38 5.49
CA GLY A 56 -20.69 13.51 5.36
C GLY A 56 -19.36 13.20 4.64
N ASP A 57 -19.11 11.95 4.26
CA ASP A 57 -17.94 11.57 3.45
C ASP A 57 -18.35 11.34 1.98
N PRO A 58 -17.78 12.08 1.01
CA PRO A 58 -18.04 11.85 -0.41
C PRO A 58 -17.46 10.53 -0.94
N GLN A 59 -16.56 9.86 -0.18
CA GLN A 59 -15.94 8.61 -0.58
C GLN A 59 -16.96 7.47 -0.64
N THR A 60 -16.84 6.64 -1.65
CA THR A 60 -17.59 5.38 -1.76
C THR A 60 -16.72 4.24 -1.27
N TYR A 61 -17.28 3.46 -0.36
CA TYR A 61 -16.67 2.24 0.16
C TYR A 61 -17.48 1.02 -0.28
N ARG A 62 -16.85 -0.14 -0.32
CA ARG A 62 -17.54 -1.41 -0.53
C ARG A 62 -17.18 -2.36 0.62
N LYS A 63 -18.16 -3.17 1.03
CA LYS A 63 -18.01 -4.16 2.10
C LYS A 63 -18.33 -5.53 1.52
N ALA A 64 -17.53 -6.53 1.84
CA ALA A 64 -17.84 -7.93 1.64
C ALA A 64 -17.61 -8.69 2.95
N ALA A 65 -18.32 -9.81 3.09
CA ALA A 65 -18.07 -10.80 4.14
C ALA A 65 -17.62 -12.10 3.49
N TYR A 66 -16.73 -12.83 4.15
CA TYR A 66 -16.32 -14.16 3.74
C TYR A 66 -15.96 -15.02 4.95
N GLU A 67 -16.10 -16.33 4.81
CA GLU A 67 -15.78 -17.29 5.84
C GLU A 67 -14.29 -17.68 5.80
N ALA A 68 -13.60 -17.55 6.92
CA ALA A 68 -12.24 -18.03 7.08
C ALA A 68 -12.00 -18.50 8.52
N GLY A 69 -11.43 -19.70 8.68
CA GLY A 69 -11.18 -20.28 9.99
C GLY A 69 -12.46 -20.54 10.81
N GLY A 70 -13.62 -20.71 10.17
CA GLY A 70 -14.92 -20.91 10.83
C GLY A 70 -15.54 -19.63 11.41
N GLU A 71 -15.03 -18.46 11.03
CA GLU A 71 -15.56 -17.16 11.44
C GLU A 71 -15.84 -16.27 10.22
N GLU A 72 -16.91 -15.47 10.31
CA GLU A 72 -17.18 -14.43 9.32
C GLU A 72 -16.16 -13.32 9.44
N ARG A 73 -15.55 -12.95 8.32
CA ARG A 73 -14.54 -11.91 8.18
C ARG A 73 -15.09 -10.76 7.33
N ILE A 74 -14.95 -9.54 7.81
CA ILE A 74 -15.40 -8.33 7.11
C ILE A 74 -14.23 -7.67 6.42
N VAL A 75 -14.36 -7.46 5.11
CA VAL A 75 -13.41 -6.72 4.27
C VAL A 75 -14.06 -5.46 3.74
N ILE A 76 -13.36 -4.33 3.91
CA ILE A 76 -13.73 -3.06 3.30
C ILE A 76 -12.78 -2.81 2.13
N THR A 77 -13.26 -2.23 1.04
CA THR A 77 -12.39 -1.71 -0.01
C THR A 77 -12.83 -0.33 -0.47
N ALA A 78 -11.84 0.47 -0.87
CA ALA A 78 -12.05 1.75 -1.51
C ALA A 78 -10.92 2.08 -2.48
N GLN A 79 -11.27 2.70 -3.60
CA GLN A 79 -10.32 3.29 -4.51
C GLN A 79 -10.12 4.77 -4.16
N GLN A 80 -8.87 5.21 -4.10
CA GLN A 80 -8.56 6.64 -3.91
C GLN A 80 -9.01 7.47 -5.13
N PRO A 81 -9.41 8.75 -4.94
CA PRO A 81 -9.91 9.57 -6.04
C PRO A 81 -8.83 10.01 -7.04
N TYR A 82 -7.58 10.15 -6.60
CA TYR A 82 -6.44 10.57 -7.41
C TYR A 82 -5.20 9.76 -7.02
N MET A 83 -4.27 9.53 -7.94
CA MET A 83 -2.96 8.95 -7.65
C MET A 83 -2.15 9.86 -6.71
N GLY A 84 -1.25 9.26 -5.95
CA GLY A 84 -0.27 9.95 -5.13
C GLY A 84 -0.52 9.91 -3.62
N MET A 85 0.54 10.20 -2.88
CA MET A 85 0.61 10.07 -1.42
C MET A 85 -0.47 10.86 -0.67
N ALA A 86 -0.80 12.08 -1.10
CA ALA A 86 -1.80 12.90 -0.41
C ALA A 86 -3.19 12.24 -0.41
N SER A 87 -3.59 11.70 -1.55
CA SER A 87 -4.87 10.99 -1.71
C SER A 87 -4.90 9.69 -0.92
N ALA A 88 -3.81 8.92 -0.99
CA ALA A 88 -3.65 7.67 -0.24
C ALA A 88 -3.66 7.91 1.28
N SER A 89 -2.96 8.93 1.76
CA SER A 89 -2.94 9.29 3.19
C SER A 89 -4.32 9.65 3.72
N MET A 90 -5.05 10.49 2.98
CA MET A 90 -6.40 10.89 3.38
C MET A 90 -7.35 9.68 3.40
N LEU A 91 -7.30 8.82 2.38
CA LEU A 91 -8.16 7.63 2.34
C LEU A 91 -7.79 6.64 3.44
N ALA A 92 -6.51 6.40 3.69
CA ALA A 92 -6.03 5.55 4.77
C ALA A 92 -6.51 6.06 6.13
N ALA A 93 -6.36 7.36 6.42
CA ALA A 93 -6.85 7.97 7.64
C ALA A 93 -8.38 7.81 7.82
N LYS A 94 -9.16 8.10 6.77
CA LYS A 94 -10.62 7.90 6.80
C LYS A 94 -10.98 6.45 7.13
N ILE A 95 -10.35 5.49 6.47
CA ILE A 95 -10.59 4.07 6.69
C ILE A 95 -10.23 3.66 8.12
N ILE A 96 -9.05 4.06 8.61
CA ILE A 96 -8.60 3.73 9.96
C ILE A 96 -9.59 4.23 11.01
N TYR A 97 -10.01 5.50 10.92
CA TYR A 97 -10.89 6.09 11.94
C TYR A 97 -12.35 5.64 11.82
N THR A 98 -12.81 5.30 10.61
CA THR A 98 -14.21 4.94 10.37
C THR A 98 -14.48 3.45 10.58
N PHE A 99 -13.58 2.59 10.07
CA PHE A 99 -13.79 1.14 10.02
C PHE A 99 -12.88 0.35 10.96
N ARG A 100 -11.81 0.95 11.48
CA ARG A 100 -10.85 0.33 12.40
C ARG A 100 -10.39 -1.06 11.93
N PRO A 101 -9.79 -1.18 10.76
CA PRO A 101 -9.35 -2.48 10.25
C PRO A 101 -8.21 -3.03 11.10
N LYS A 102 -8.22 -4.37 11.31
CA LYS A 102 -7.04 -5.07 11.87
C LYS A 102 -5.88 -5.08 10.88
N TYR A 103 -6.18 -5.24 9.59
CA TYR A 103 -5.21 -5.18 8.50
C TYR A 103 -5.53 -4.02 7.55
N LEU A 104 -4.57 -3.13 7.33
CA LEU A 104 -4.67 -2.07 6.32
C LEU A 104 -3.76 -2.44 5.15
N ILE A 105 -4.35 -2.70 4.00
CA ILE A 105 -3.63 -3.25 2.85
C ILE A 105 -3.73 -2.30 1.67
N MET A 106 -2.61 -2.01 1.03
CA MET A 106 -2.61 -1.43 -0.30
C MET A 106 -2.25 -2.52 -1.32
N CYS A 107 -3.16 -2.72 -2.25
CA CYS A 107 -3.01 -3.67 -3.33
C CYS A 107 -2.97 -2.94 -4.67
N GLY A 108 -2.00 -3.26 -5.53
CA GLY A 108 -1.93 -2.58 -6.81
C GLY A 108 -0.69 -2.87 -7.65
N ILE A 109 -0.33 -1.89 -8.47
CA ILE A 109 0.75 -1.99 -9.45
C ILE A 109 1.90 -1.04 -9.12
N ALA A 110 3.11 -1.37 -9.57
CA ALA A 110 4.30 -0.56 -9.38
C ALA A 110 5.31 -0.80 -10.51
N ALA A 111 6.33 0.05 -10.58
CA ALA A 111 7.49 -0.22 -11.39
C ALA A 111 8.50 -1.09 -10.63
N GLY A 112 9.03 -2.13 -11.28
CA GLY A 112 10.18 -2.89 -10.82
C GLY A 112 11.47 -2.12 -11.15
N ILE A 113 12.37 -2.00 -10.18
CA ILE A 113 13.66 -1.32 -10.38
C ILE A 113 14.84 -2.10 -9.78
N GLY A 114 14.64 -3.34 -9.38
CA GLY A 114 15.70 -4.23 -8.96
C GLY A 114 16.65 -4.62 -10.10
N GLU A 115 17.45 -5.66 -9.88
CA GLU A 115 18.34 -6.18 -10.92
C GLU A 115 17.50 -6.69 -12.11
N GLU A 116 17.83 -6.24 -13.33
CA GLU A 116 17.04 -6.50 -14.56
C GLU A 116 16.80 -7.98 -14.87
N SER A 117 17.71 -8.87 -14.44
CA SER A 117 17.58 -10.32 -14.66
C SER A 117 16.78 -11.04 -13.56
N ALA A 118 16.45 -10.35 -12.48
CA ALA A 118 15.84 -10.96 -11.29
C ALA A 118 14.34 -10.64 -11.15
N GLN A 119 13.81 -9.67 -11.90
CA GLN A 119 12.43 -9.24 -11.81
C GLN A 119 11.69 -9.40 -13.14
N LEU A 120 10.44 -9.90 -13.07
CA LEU A 120 9.56 -10.12 -14.21
C LEU A 120 8.24 -9.36 -14.05
N TYR A 121 7.53 -9.12 -15.17
CA TYR A 121 6.16 -8.60 -15.12
C TYR A 121 5.27 -9.53 -14.30
N GLY A 122 4.51 -8.96 -13.36
CA GLY A 122 3.64 -9.71 -12.47
C GLY A 122 4.31 -10.18 -11.17
N ASP A 123 5.63 -10.09 -11.02
CA ASP A 123 6.28 -10.34 -9.74
C ASP A 123 5.73 -9.39 -8.67
N VAL A 124 5.56 -9.90 -7.46
CA VAL A 124 4.99 -9.15 -6.34
C VAL A 124 6.11 -8.47 -5.54
N LEU A 125 5.94 -7.19 -5.29
CA LEU A 125 6.81 -6.38 -4.45
C LEU A 125 6.16 -6.16 -3.10
N VAL A 126 6.82 -6.58 -2.02
CA VAL A 126 6.38 -6.30 -0.65
C VAL A 126 7.50 -5.52 0.06
N PRO A 127 7.30 -4.22 0.32
CA PRO A 127 8.33 -3.42 0.97
C PRO A 127 8.47 -3.76 2.45
N ASP A 128 9.69 -4.09 2.87
CA ASP A 128 10.08 -4.12 4.28
C ASP A 128 10.32 -2.71 4.82
N MET A 129 10.68 -1.79 3.94
CA MET A 129 10.86 -0.36 4.18
C MET A 129 10.38 0.44 2.97
N ILE A 130 9.69 1.54 3.21
CA ILE A 130 9.33 2.50 2.17
C ILE A 130 9.95 3.85 2.52
N TRP A 131 10.51 4.52 1.53
CA TRP A 131 11.13 5.82 1.70
C TRP A 131 10.68 6.80 0.62
N ASP A 132 10.48 8.08 1.03
CA ASP A 132 10.08 9.15 0.12
C ASP A 132 11.30 9.75 -0.57
N TYR A 133 11.46 9.49 -1.88
CA TYR A 133 12.54 10.05 -2.68
C TYR A 133 12.27 11.48 -3.15
N SER A 134 11.06 11.98 -3.00
CA SER A 134 10.66 13.32 -3.41
C SER A 134 10.93 14.39 -2.34
N THR A 135 11.14 13.98 -1.09
CA THR A 135 11.47 14.90 0.00
C THR A 135 12.94 15.31 -0.03
N GLY A 136 13.18 16.61 -0.05
CA GLY A 136 14.54 17.14 -0.11
C GLY A 136 14.62 18.66 -0.16
N LYS A 137 15.82 19.17 -0.43
CA LYS A 137 16.13 20.59 -0.55
C LYS A 137 16.60 20.91 -1.95
N PHE A 138 15.97 21.87 -2.60
CA PHE A 138 16.52 22.50 -3.80
C PHE A 138 17.63 23.46 -3.39
N VAL A 139 18.78 23.35 -4.05
CA VAL A 139 19.95 24.21 -3.83
C VAL A 139 20.34 24.87 -5.13
N GLY A 140 20.73 26.16 -5.04
CA GLY A 140 21.41 26.86 -6.15
C GLY A 140 22.75 26.18 -6.41
N LYS A 141 23.15 26.08 -7.67
CA LYS A 141 24.44 25.52 -8.06
C LYS A 141 25.35 26.59 -8.62
N ASP A 142 26.63 26.45 -8.34
CA ASP A 142 27.67 26.98 -9.21
C ASP A 142 27.54 26.28 -10.57
N GLU A 143 27.71 27.02 -11.66
CA GLU A 143 27.22 26.74 -13.03
C GLU A 143 27.66 25.41 -13.68
N SER A 144 28.37 24.53 -13.01
CA SER A 144 29.03 23.37 -13.64
C SER A 144 28.33 22.01 -13.50
N GLU A 145 27.27 21.86 -12.69
CA GLU A 145 26.59 20.58 -12.49
C GLU A 145 25.07 20.69 -12.45
N ILE A 146 24.43 20.54 -13.58
CA ILE A 146 22.97 20.64 -13.71
C ILE A 146 22.38 19.34 -14.26
N ALA A 147 21.71 18.57 -13.39
CA ALA A 147 20.75 17.58 -13.84
C ALA A 147 19.35 18.03 -13.44
N PHE A 148 18.55 18.50 -14.30
CA PHE A 148 17.27 19.19 -14.16
C PHE A 148 17.44 20.72 -14.12
N GLY A 149 17.71 21.31 -15.28
CA GLY A 149 17.62 22.76 -15.48
C GLY A 149 18.12 23.58 -14.30
N SER A 150 19.39 23.84 -14.14
CA SER A 150 20.00 24.82 -13.23
C SER A 150 19.78 24.67 -11.71
N ILE A 151 19.01 23.69 -11.21
CA ILE A 151 18.69 23.55 -9.79
C ILE A 151 19.14 22.19 -9.28
N GLY A 152 20.03 22.16 -8.30
CA GLY A 152 20.43 20.95 -7.60
C GLY A 152 19.37 20.50 -6.61
N PHE A 153 19.20 19.20 -6.45
CA PHE A 153 18.32 18.62 -5.43
C PHE A 153 19.13 17.74 -4.48
N GLN A 154 19.04 18.03 -3.19
CA GLN A 154 19.63 17.24 -2.12
C GLN A 154 18.52 16.43 -1.45
N PRO A 155 18.46 15.11 -1.64
CA PRO A 155 17.48 14.27 -1.01
C PRO A 155 17.60 14.28 0.53
N ARG A 156 16.48 14.25 1.21
CA ARG A 156 16.36 14.08 2.67
C ARG A 156 15.29 13.03 2.95
N PRO A 157 15.52 11.77 2.57
CA PRO A 157 14.51 10.74 2.64
C PRO A 157 14.09 10.47 4.09
N VAL A 158 12.79 10.34 4.29
CA VAL A 158 12.19 9.79 5.50
C VAL A 158 11.68 8.41 5.15
N SER A 159 11.87 7.44 6.03
CA SER A 159 11.44 6.07 5.81
C SER A 159 10.48 5.59 6.88
N VAL A 160 9.59 4.69 6.49
CA VAL A 160 8.67 3.94 7.35
C VAL A 160 8.85 2.45 7.09
N ARG A 161 8.57 1.60 8.09
CA ARG A 161 8.81 0.17 7.99
C ARG A 161 7.53 -0.62 8.18
N ILE A 162 7.51 -1.81 7.60
CA ILE A 162 6.47 -2.81 7.85
C ILE A 162 6.51 -3.26 9.32
N ASP A 163 5.34 -3.56 9.88
CA ASP A 163 5.28 -4.19 11.21
C ASP A 163 5.99 -5.55 11.19
N PRO A 164 6.84 -5.88 12.20
CA PRO A 164 7.56 -7.15 12.22
C PRO A 164 6.69 -8.41 12.17
N LYS A 165 5.46 -8.36 12.72
CA LYS A 165 4.53 -9.49 12.64
C LYS A 165 4.03 -9.69 11.22
N MET A 166 3.71 -8.60 10.53
CA MET A 166 3.31 -8.66 9.12
C MET A 166 4.47 -9.14 8.24
N LEU A 167 5.67 -8.64 8.47
CA LEU A 167 6.86 -9.11 7.74
C LEU A 167 7.08 -10.61 7.94
N ALA A 168 6.92 -11.12 9.17
CA ALA A 168 7.06 -12.55 9.45
C ALA A 168 6.06 -13.39 8.65
N SER A 169 4.80 -12.96 8.53
CA SER A 169 3.81 -13.64 7.69
C SER A 169 4.19 -13.63 6.22
N VAL A 170 4.67 -12.48 5.71
CA VAL A 170 5.15 -12.36 4.32
C VAL A 170 6.34 -13.28 4.07
N MET A 171 7.32 -13.30 4.96
CA MET A 171 8.52 -14.14 4.82
C MET A 171 8.23 -15.64 4.79
N GLN A 172 7.12 -16.09 5.37
CA GLN A 172 6.68 -17.48 5.25
C GLN A 172 6.22 -17.84 3.84
N THR A 173 5.80 -16.86 3.05
CA THR A 173 5.38 -17.09 1.65
C THR A 173 6.56 -17.16 0.69
N VAL A 174 7.68 -16.50 1.02
CA VAL A 174 8.85 -16.43 0.15
C VAL A 174 9.49 -17.82 0.04
N GLY A 175 9.51 -18.37 -1.18
CA GLY A 175 10.06 -19.70 -1.44
C GLY A 175 9.21 -20.87 -0.93
N SER A 176 7.99 -20.64 -0.46
CA SER A 176 7.03 -21.72 -0.14
C SER A 176 6.64 -22.45 -1.43
N ALA A 177 6.60 -23.79 -1.37
CA ALA A 177 6.21 -24.63 -2.52
C ALA A 177 4.75 -24.43 -2.96
N ASP A 178 3.89 -23.97 -2.04
CA ASP A 178 2.47 -23.72 -2.31
C ASP A 178 2.20 -22.29 -2.80
N ASN A 179 3.24 -21.46 -2.84
CA ASN A 179 3.12 -20.07 -3.31
C ASN A 179 3.43 -19.99 -4.81
N GLU A 180 2.41 -19.70 -5.60
CA GLU A 180 2.55 -19.49 -7.05
C GLU A 180 3.12 -18.12 -7.43
N PHE A 181 3.27 -17.20 -6.44
CA PHE A 181 3.72 -15.85 -6.67
C PHE A 181 5.23 -15.73 -6.42
N HIS A 182 5.92 -15.08 -7.37
CA HIS A 182 7.31 -14.68 -7.15
C HIS A 182 7.33 -13.36 -6.37
N VAL A 183 7.81 -13.42 -5.12
CA VAL A 183 7.74 -12.30 -4.16
C VAL A 183 9.12 -11.73 -3.89
N HIS A 184 9.29 -10.44 -4.14
CA HIS A 184 10.49 -9.68 -3.79
C HIS A 184 10.21 -8.84 -2.52
N VAL A 185 10.97 -9.09 -1.48
CA VAL A 185 10.93 -8.31 -0.24
C VAL A 185 12.16 -7.41 -0.17
N GLY A 186 11.96 -6.10 0.00
CA GLY A 186 13.06 -5.15 0.09
C GLY A 186 12.60 -3.69 0.12
N PRO A 187 13.53 -2.73 0.20
CA PRO A 187 13.18 -1.32 0.20
C PRO A 187 12.40 -0.90 -1.06
N MET A 188 11.41 -0.04 -0.90
CA MET A 188 10.65 0.53 -2.01
C MET A 188 10.70 2.06 -1.96
N ALA A 189 10.91 2.68 -3.11
CA ALA A 189 10.88 4.12 -3.25
C ALA A 189 9.45 4.58 -3.54
N CYS A 190 9.00 5.64 -2.87
CA CYS A 190 7.72 6.27 -3.13
C CYS A 190 7.92 7.74 -3.43
N GLY A 191 7.14 8.31 -4.34
CA GLY A 191 7.29 9.72 -4.69
C GLY A 191 6.10 10.29 -5.43
N THR A 192 6.17 11.59 -5.74
CA THR A 192 5.03 12.35 -6.28
C THR A 192 4.89 12.28 -7.80
N SER A 193 5.83 11.62 -8.49
CA SER A 193 5.88 11.63 -9.95
C SER A 193 6.06 10.23 -10.52
N VAL A 194 5.40 9.97 -11.65
CA VAL A 194 5.70 8.80 -12.48
C VAL A 194 7.12 8.94 -13.02
N VAL A 195 7.92 7.90 -12.85
CA VAL A 195 9.28 7.81 -13.42
C VAL A 195 9.24 6.89 -14.63
N ALA A 196 9.70 7.41 -15.78
CA ALA A 196 9.88 6.68 -17.03
C ALA A 196 11.28 7.00 -17.60
N ASN A 197 12.29 6.95 -16.74
CA ASN A 197 13.66 7.29 -17.09
C ASN A 197 14.64 6.56 -16.17
N ARG A 198 15.41 5.61 -16.73
CA ARG A 198 16.37 4.80 -15.99
C ARG A 198 17.46 5.63 -15.32
N GLU A 199 17.89 6.74 -15.93
CA GLU A 199 18.89 7.60 -15.33
C GLU A 199 18.44 8.23 -14.00
N ILE A 200 17.12 8.54 -13.87
CA ILE A 200 16.55 9.01 -12.61
C ILE A 200 16.58 7.90 -11.57
N VAL A 201 16.24 6.65 -11.96
CA VAL A 201 16.32 5.49 -11.06
C VAL A 201 17.73 5.33 -10.53
N ASP A 202 18.72 5.31 -11.41
CA ASP A 202 20.11 5.07 -11.02
C ASP A 202 20.69 6.22 -10.17
N LYS A 203 20.51 7.47 -10.60
CA LYS A 203 21.13 8.63 -9.95
C LYS A 203 20.40 9.14 -8.71
N ARG A 204 19.10 8.89 -8.57
CA ARG A 204 18.31 9.40 -7.44
C ARG A 204 17.83 8.32 -6.48
N ILE A 205 17.58 7.11 -6.97
CA ILE A 205 17.02 6.04 -6.16
C ILE A 205 18.14 5.09 -5.75
N HIS A 206 18.78 4.41 -6.68
CA HIS A 206 19.84 3.44 -6.36
C HIS A 206 21.09 4.07 -5.75
N ALA A 207 21.40 5.33 -6.09
CA ALA A 207 22.51 6.06 -5.46
C ALA A 207 22.32 6.26 -3.94
N LEU A 208 21.06 6.27 -3.44
CA LEU A 208 20.75 6.40 -2.02
C LEU A 208 20.48 5.06 -1.36
N PHE A 209 19.70 4.20 -2.01
CA PHE A 209 19.31 2.88 -1.53
C PHE A 209 19.49 1.86 -2.68
N PRO A 210 20.68 1.27 -2.83
CA PRO A 210 21.03 0.40 -3.97
C PRO A 210 20.13 -0.83 -4.11
N HIS A 211 19.59 -1.35 -3.01
CA HIS A 211 18.74 -2.54 -2.99
C HIS A 211 17.26 -2.25 -3.11
N THR A 212 16.87 -1.05 -3.57
CA THR A 212 15.46 -0.71 -3.79
C THR A 212 14.87 -1.60 -4.88
N VAL A 213 13.78 -2.32 -4.55
CA VAL A 213 13.17 -3.32 -5.43
C VAL A 213 12.05 -2.73 -6.30
N GLY A 214 11.46 -1.62 -5.92
CA GLY A 214 10.31 -1.06 -6.64
C GLY A 214 10.10 0.43 -6.39
N LEU A 215 9.21 0.98 -7.21
CA LEU A 215 8.86 2.40 -7.22
C LEU A 215 7.36 2.56 -7.45
N ASP A 216 6.71 3.36 -6.58
CA ASP A 216 5.31 3.77 -6.75
C ASP A 216 5.05 5.21 -6.28
N MET A 217 3.77 5.58 -6.16
CA MET A 217 3.38 6.94 -5.78
C MET A 217 2.54 7.00 -4.50
N GLU A 218 2.25 5.88 -3.83
CA GLU A 218 1.26 5.82 -2.74
C GLU A 218 1.73 5.08 -1.49
N SER A 219 2.54 4.07 -1.64
CA SER A 219 2.83 3.07 -0.61
C SER A 219 3.33 3.65 0.72
N TYR A 220 4.15 4.71 0.66
CA TYR A 220 4.62 5.43 1.84
C TYR A 220 3.48 5.84 2.78
N SER A 221 2.38 6.33 2.20
CA SER A 221 1.22 6.83 2.93
C SER A 221 0.54 5.77 3.79
N ILE A 222 0.58 4.52 3.36
CA ILE A 222 -0.10 3.41 4.04
C ILE A 222 0.63 3.06 5.34
N TYR A 223 1.94 2.85 5.27
CA TYR A 223 2.74 2.57 6.46
C TYR A 223 2.78 3.79 7.40
N TYR A 224 2.91 4.99 6.83
CA TYR A 224 2.89 6.23 7.61
C TYR A 224 1.57 6.41 8.36
N ALA A 225 0.43 6.20 7.71
CA ALA A 225 -0.88 6.34 8.35
C ALA A 225 -1.08 5.30 9.48
N ALA A 226 -0.66 4.05 9.27
CA ALA A 226 -0.75 3.01 10.28
C ALA A 226 0.16 3.28 11.48
N GLU A 227 1.37 3.81 11.26
CA GLU A 227 2.31 4.12 12.32
C GLU A 227 1.86 5.32 13.18
N HIS A 228 1.24 6.32 12.55
CA HIS A 228 0.94 7.61 13.18
C HIS A 228 -0.54 7.80 13.58
N CYS A 229 -1.41 6.80 13.36
CA CYS A 229 -2.80 6.89 13.82
C CYS A 229 -2.92 6.68 15.33
N ALA A 230 -4.03 7.17 15.90
CA ALA A 230 -4.45 6.76 17.24
C ALA A 230 -4.91 5.30 17.22
N GLY A 231 -4.61 4.54 18.29
CA GLY A 231 -4.91 3.10 18.34
C GLY A 231 -6.41 2.76 18.31
N PRO A 232 -6.76 1.51 18.01
CA PRO A 232 -5.84 0.42 17.70
C PRO A 232 -5.16 0.63 16.34
N ARG A 233 -3.85 0.35 16.27
CA ARG A 233 -3.08 0.51 15.05
C ARG A 233 -3.27 -0.71 14.15
N PRO A 234 -3.64 -0.52 12.86
CA PRO A 234 -3.70 -1.64 11.94
C PRO A 234 -2.31 -2.19 11.61
N LEU A 235 -2.24 -3.49 11.35
CA LEU A 235 -1.08 -4.09 10.70
C LEU A 235 -1.13 -3.73 9.21
N ALA A 236 -0.19 -2.90 8.77
CA ALA A 236 -0.17 -2.42 7.39
C ALA A 236 0.64 -3.33 6.47
N LEU A 237 0.13 -3.54 5.27
CA LEU A 237 0.78 -4.27 4.18
C LEU A 237 0.65 -3.49 2.88
N VAL A 238 1.74 -3.43 2.13
CA VAL A 238 1.73 -3.03 0.72
C VAL A 238 2.12 -4.25 -0.11
N ALA A 239 1.29 -4.60 -1.08
CA ALA A 239 1.56 -5.64 -2.06
C ALA A 239 1.31 -5.05 -3.45
N LYS A 240 2.36 -4.76 -4.18
CA LYS A 240 2.33 -4.22 -5.52
C LYS A 240 2.91 -5.23 -6.49
N SER A 241 2.43 -5.27 -7.74
CA SER A 241 3.06 -6.11 -8.76
C SER A 241 3.62 -5.29 -9.90
N ILE A 242 4.67 -5.82 -10.50
CA ILE A 242 5.43 -5.14 -11.54
C ILE A 242 4.61 -5.05 -12.82
N CYS A 243 4.30 -3.83 -13.25
CA CYS A 243 3.65 -3.54 -14.52
C CYS A 243 4.55 -2.85 -15.55
N ASP A 244 5.67 -2.28 -15.10
CA ASP A 244 6.71 -1.65 -15.93
C ASP A 244 8.05 -1.59 -15.16
N PHE A 245 9.11 -1.11 -15.80
CA PHE A 245 10.46 -1.03 -15.22
C PHE A 245 10.99 0.41 -15.11
N ALA A 246 10.13 1.41 -15.04
CA ALA A 246 10.45 2.83 -14.90
C ALA A 246 11.43 3.36 -15.97
N ASP A 247 11.40 2.83 -17.16
CA ASP A 247 12.25 3.20 -18.30
C ASP A 247 11.44 3.79 -19.46
N SER A 248 12.12 4.08 -20.57
CA SER A 248 11.50 4.64 -21.77
C SER A 248 10.55 3.68 -22.52
N THR A 249 10.52 2.38 -22.16
CA THR A 249 9.63 1.37 -22.75
C THR A 249 8.32 1.22 -21.96
N LYS A 250 8.12 2.02 -20.90
CA LYS A 250 6.93 2.01 -20.06
C LYS A 250 5.65 2.02 -20.89
N SER A 251 4.78 1.04 -20.63
CA SER A 251 3.47 0.91 -21.26
C SER A 251 2.44 0.39 -20.27
N ASP A 252 1.15 0.57 -20.57
CA ASP A 252 0.05 0.09 -19.73
C ASP A 252 -0.37 -1.35 -20.02
N GLN A 253 0.36 -2.04 -20.91
CA GLN A 253 0.00 -3.38 -21.40
C GLN A 253 -0.12 -4.42 -20.27
N TYR A 254 0.75 -4.34 -19.27
CA TYR A 254 0.82 -5.32 -18.18
C TYR A 254 0.05 -4.91 -16.91
N GLN A 255 -0.59 -3.74 -16.88
CA GLN A 255 -1.30 -3.27 -15.69
C GLN A 255 -2.38 -4.24 -15.18
N LYS A 256 -3.18 -4.82 -16.10
CA LYS A 256 -4.23 -5.79 -15.72
C LYS A 256 -3.65 -7.07 -15.14
N PHE A 257 -2.56 -7.56 -15.71
CA PHE A 257 -1.87 -8.75 -15.22
C PHE A 257 -1.24 -8.48 -13.85
N ALA A 258 -0.53 -7.37 -13.68
CA ALA A 258 0.06 -6.98 -12.41
C ALA A 258 -1.00 -6.74 -11.32
N ALA A 259 -2.13 -6.10 -11.63
CA ALA A 259 -3.23 -5.93 -10.69
C ALA A 259 -3.83 -7.28 -10.27
N TYR A 260 -3.94 -8.22 -11.19
CA TYR A 260 -4.40 -9.59 -10.91
C TYR A 260 -3.43 -10.31 -9.95
N THR A 261 -2.13 -10.27 -10.21
CA THR A 261 -1.15 -10.97 -9.39
C THR A 261 -1.02 -10.36 -8.00
N SER A 262 -1.00 -9.02 -7.85
CA SER A 262 -0.98 -8.37 -6.54
C SER A 262 -2.22 -8.69 -5.69
N SER A 263 -3.41 -8.65 -6.31
CA SER A 263 -4.66 -8.98 -5.60
C SER A 263 -4.74 -10.48 -5.27
N GLY A 264 -4.30 -11.35 -6.17
CA GLY A 264 -4.20 -12.79 -5.92
C GLY A 264 -3.28 -13.11 -4.74
N TYR A 265 -2.13 -12.47 -4.67
CA TYR A 265 -1.22 -12.61 -3.54
C TYR A 265 -1.83 -12.14 -2.21
N VAL A 266 -2.55 -11.02 -2.20
CA VAL A 266 -3.28 -10.56 -1.00
C VAL A 266 -4.31 -11.60 -0.58
N LYS A 267 -5.05 -12.20 -1.53
CA LYS A 267 -6.01 -13.28 -1.21
C LYS A 267 -5.30 -14.51 -0.65
N TYR A 268 -4.18 -14.91 -1.25
CA TYR A 268 -3.36 -16.01 -0.76
C TYR A 268 -2.90 -15.80 0.69
N LEU A 269 -2.46 -14.56 1.04
CA LEU A 269 -2.12 -14.22 2.41
C LEU A 269 -3.33 -14.35 3.36
N PHE A 270 -4.50 -13.89 2.92
CA PHE A 270 -5.72 -14.03 3.71
C PHE A 270 -6.07 -15.48 3.99
N ASP A 271 -5.96 -16.34 2.99
CA ASP A 271 -6.38 -17.74 3.10
C ASP A 271 -5.42 -18.58 3.93
N HIS A 272 -4.15 -18.21 4.04
CA HIS A 272 -3.11 -19.08 4.59
C HIS A 272 -2.33 -18.52 5.78
N TYR A 273 -2.25 -17.18 5.95
CA TYR A 273 -1.30 -16.58 6.90
C TYR A 273 -1.87 -15.49 7.81
N LEU A 274 -2.98 -14.87 7.46
CA LEU A 274 -3.52 -13.75 8.25
C LEU A 274 -4.72 -14.09 9.12
N PHE A 275 -5.29 -15.28 8.96
CA PHE A 275 -6.48 -15.73 9.73
C PHE A 275 -6.36 -17.12 10.28
#